data_ac913d6f3b9e7cd8c64ccec4a16d2c81
#
_entry.id   ac913d6f3b9e7cd8c64ccec4a16d2c81
#
_cell.length_a   1.000
_cell.length_b   1.000
_cell.length_c   1.000
_cell.angle_alpha   90.00
_cell.angle_beta   90.00
_cell.angle_gamma   90.00
#
_symmetry.space_group_name_H-M   'P 1'
#
loop_
_entity.id
_entity.type
_entity.pdbx_description
1 polymer ?
#
loop_
_entity_poly.entity_id
_entity_poly.type
_entity_poly.pdbx_seq_one_letter_code
_entity_poly.pdbx_strand_id
1 'polypeptide(L)'
;MTDKLNGIEERYEKINELLCSPDIISNQQEYAKLMKEQKNLTPVVEKFREYKQYESTLTESKELLDAGGLDKDFRELVQEEFEQAKIDIERCSEELKVLLLPKDPNDERNVIVEIRGGAGGEEAALFAGELFRMYSMYAQSKGFKVEILSENPTELGGYKEIVFSVEGEGAYSRFKFESGVHRVQRVPETESQGRIQTSTATVAVLPEAEDVDVELDPADLQIDVFRSSGAGGQKVNKTSSAIRVTHLPTGIVVECQDERSQYKNKDKALKVLRSRLLEIEQAKHDAEIAGARKAQVGTGDRSERIRTYNFPQGRVSDHRIGLTLYKIEQIMNGDLDEIIDALITADTAEKLKAEEN
;
A
#
# COMPACT_ATOMS: atom_id res chain seq x y z
N MET A 1 16.41 -21.79 1.29
CA MET A 1 16.00 -20.78 2.28
C MET A 1 17.23 -20.17 2.96
N THR A 2 18.08 -20.94 3.57
CA THR A 2 19.27 -20.47 4.33
C THR A 2 20.22 -19.59 3.51
N ASP A 3 20.51 -19.93 2.25
CA ASP A 3 21.36 -19.11 1.38
C ASP A 3 20.77 -17.72 1.10
N LYS A 4 19.44 -17.63 0.91
CA LYS A 4 18.73 -16.36 0.73
C LYS A 4 18.81 -15.50 2.01
N LEU A 5 18.65 -16.13 3.18
CA LEU A 5 18.74 -15.46 4.48
C LEU A 5 20.14 -14.96 4.80
N ASN A 6 21.19 -15.73 4.46
CA ASN A 6 22.57 -15.29 4.59
C ASN A 6 22.85 -14.06 3.70
N GLY A 7 22.37 -14.05 2.45
CA GLY A 7 22.49 -12.87 1.58
C GLY A 7 21.77 -11.63 2.10
N ILE A 8 20.61 -11.80 2.77
CA ILE A 8 19.87 -10.72 3.44
C ILE A 8 20.69 -10.18 4.63
N GLU A 9 21.27 -11.05 5.45
CA GLU A 9 22.10 -10.62 6.59
C GLU A 9 23.37 -9.88 6.13
N GLU A 10 24.06 -10.37 5.10
CA GLU A 10 25.20 -9.66 4.51
C GLU A 10 24.80 -8.27 3.97
N ARG A 11 23.63 -8.17 3.32
CA ARG A 11 23.10 -6.89 2.84
C ARG A 11 22.80 -5.95 4.00
N TYR A 12 22.21 -6.45 5.08
CA TYR A 12 21.92 -5.67 6.28
C TYR A 12 23.18 -5.11 6.94
N GLU A 13 24.24 -5.93 7.10
CA GLU A 13 25.52 -5.48 7.65
C GLU A 13 26.16 -4.41 6.76
N LYS A 14 26.13 -4.60 5.44
CA LYS A 14 26.63 -3.60 4.49
C LYS A 14 25.86 -2.28 4.57
N ILE A 15 24.55 -2.32 4.78
CA ILE A 15 23.75 -1.11 4.98
C ILE A 15 24.15 -0.41 6.27
N ASN A 16 24.38 -1.15 7.36
CA ASN A 16 24.84 -0.59 8.63
C ASN A 16 26.20 0.12 8.48
N GLU A 17 27.13 -0.46 7.73
CA GLU A 17 28.42 0.17 7.41
C GLU A 17 28.24 1.44 6.58
N LEU A 18 27.39 1.40 5.54
CA LEU A 18 27.11 2.55 4.69
C LEU A 18 26.47 3.71 5.44
N LEU A 19 25.53 3.43 6.34
CA LEU A 19 24.87 4.45 7.17
C LEU A 19 25.83 5.17 8.11
N CYS A 20 26.97 4.57 8.44
CA CYS A 20 28.05 5.20 9.22
C CYS A 20 29.02 6.04 8.36
N SER A 21 28.90 5.98 7.03
CA SER A 21 29.79 6.71 6.11
C SER A 21 29.45 8.21 6.04
N PRO A 22 30.41 9.14 6.18
CA PRO A 22 30.17 10.56 6.06
C PRO A 22 29.57 11.00 4.71
N ASP A 23 29.91 10.28 3.64
CA ASP A 23 29.41 10.57 2.27
C ASP A 23 27.91 10.35 2.16
N ILE A 24 27.40 9.28 2.76
CA ILE A 24 25.97 8.94 2.77
C ILE A 24 25.19 9.88 3.70
N ILE A 25 25.74 10.24 4.85
CA ILE A 25 25.13 11.20 5.79
C ILE A 25 24.88 12.57 5.12
N SER A 26 25.76 12.97 4.21
CA SER A 26 25.61 14.22 3.44
C SER A 26 24.52 14.14 2.34
N ASN A 27 24.16 12.95 1.88
CA ASN A 27 23.13 12.71 0.88
C ASN A 27 21.80 12.26 1.55
N GLN A 28 20.97 13.22 1.89
CA GLN A 28 19.73 12.99 2.64
C GLN A 28 18.75 12.00 1.97
N GLN A 29 18.67 11.98 0.65
CA GLN A 29 17.79 11.07 -0.09
C GLN A 29 18.28 9.63 -0.01
N GLU A 30 19.58 9.42 -0.22
CA GLU A 30 20.19 8.08 -0.18
C GLU A 30 20.22 7.53 1.25
N TYR A 31 20.47 8.40 2.23
CA TYR A 31 20.38 8.07 3.65
C TYR A 31 18.99 7.58 4.03
N ALA A 32 17.94 8.33 3.65
CA ALA A 32 16.55 7.94 3.92
C ALA A 32 16.18 6.61 3.28
N LYS A 33 16.65 6.35 2.04
CA LYS A 33 16.41 5.09 1.33
C LYS A 33 17.08 3.90 2.04
N LEU A 34 18.33 4.06 2.47
CA LEU A 34 19.06 3.02 3.21
C LEU A 34 18.46 2.75 4.59
N MET A 35 18.02 3.79 5.30
CA MET A 35 17.31 3.65 6.58
C MET A 35 16.01 2.87 6.43
N LYS A 36 15.24 3.14 5.36
CA LYS A 36 14.01 2.40 5.06
C LYS A 36 14.31 0.94 4.74
N GLU A 37 15.34 0.66 3.94
CA GLU A 37 15.79 -0.70 3.63
C GLU A 37 16.23 -1.44 4.90
N GLN A 38 17.04 -0.80 5.77
CA GLN A 38 17.46 -1.35 7.05
C GLN A 38 16.26 -1.73 7.93
N LYS A 39 15.30 -0.80 8.10
CA LYS A 39 14.07 -1.02 8.89
C LYS A 39 13.31 -2.26 8.40
N ASN A 40 13.23 -2.46 7.07
CA ASN A 40 12.54 -3.59 6.48
C ASN A 40 13.26 -4.92 6.68
N LEU A 41 14.59 -4.92 6.68
CA LEU A 41 15.41 -6.12 6.86
C LEU A 41 15.57 -6.52 8.33
N THR A 42 15.51 -5.56 9.26
CA THR A 42 15.71 -5.78 10.71
C THR A 42 14.93 -6.98 11.24
N PRO A 43 13.59 -7.09 11.06
CA PRO A 43 12.83 -8.20 11.62
C PRO A 43 13.26 -9.56 11.08
N VAL A 44 13.63 -9.62 9.81
CA VAL A 44 14.10 -10.86 9.16
C VAL A 44 15.44 -11.28 9.73
N VAL A 45 16.38 -10.33 9.88
CA VAL A 45 17.74 -10.61 10.38
C VAL A 45 17.71 -11.00 11.86
N GLU A 46 16.93 -10.30 12.69
CA GLU A 46 16.78 -10.64 14.11
C GLU A 46 16.24 -12.05 14.27
N LYS A 47 15.17 -12.40 13.55
CA LYS A 47 14.58 -13.74 13.59
C LYS A 47 15.53 -14.79 13.03
N PHE A 48 16.32 -14.48 12.01
CA PHE A 48 17.31 -15.40 11.47
C PHE A 48 18.48 -15.65 12.45
N ARG A 49 18.88 -14.64 13.22
CA ARG A 49 19.87 -14.79 14.29
C ARG A 49 19.35 -15.65 15.43
N GLU A 50 18.08 -15.51 15.81
CA GLU A 50 17.42 -16.42 16.77
C GLU A 50 17.43 -17.86 16.24
N TYR A 51 17.07 -18.06 14.98
CA TYR A 51 17.10 -19.37 14.32
C TYR A 51 18.50 -20.01 14.39
N LYS A 52 19.54 -19.26 14.04
CA LYS A 52 20.94 -19.73 14.12
C LYS A 52 21.36 -20.10 15.56
N GLN A 53 20.89 -19.32 16.54
CA GLN A 53 21.16 -19.61 17.94
C GLN A 53 20.53 -20.94 18.36
N TYR A 54 19.27 -21.20 18.01
CA TYR A 54 18.60 -22.46 18.30
C TYR A 54 19.26 -23.64 17.55
N GLU A 55 19.72 -23.43 16.31
CA GLU A 55 20.45 -24.44 15.54
C GLU A 55 21.79 -24.79 16.21
N SER A 56 22.53 -23.81 16.75
CA SER A 56 23.74 -24.04 17.56
C SER A 56 23.41 -24.82 18.81
N THR A 57 22.40 -24.40 19.59
CA THR A 57 21.96 -25.11 20.81
C THR A 57 21.56 -26.56 20.51
N LEU A 58 20.81 -26.78 19.42
CA LEU A 58 20.42 -28.13 19.00
C LEU A 58 21.64 -29.01 18.70
N THR A 59 22.64 -28.45 17.99
CA THR A 59 23.87 -29.16 17.62
C THR A 59 24.69 -29.46 18.86
N GLU A 60 24.90 -28.50 19.76
CA GLU A 60 25.65 -28.63 20.99
C GLU A 60 25.00 -29.66 21.94
N SER A 61 23.68 -29.57 22.14
CA SER A 61 22.91 -30.51 22.98
C SER A 61 22.99 -31.93 22.40
N LYS A 62 22.94 -32.09 21.07
CA LYS A 62 23.08 -33.37 20.40
C LYS A 62 24.47 -33.95 20.59
N GLU A 63 25.53 -33.20 20.43
CA GLU A 63 26.91 -33.63 20.64
C GLU A 63 27.13 -34.07 22.10
N LEU A 64 26.58 -33.36 23.08
CA LEU A 64 26.65 -33.71 24.48
C LEU A 64 25.92 -35.03 24.77
N LEU A 65 24.74 -35.25 24.20
CA LEU A 65 24.00 -36.52 24.36
C LEU A 65 24.73 -37.71 23.72
N ASP A 66 25.36 -37.48 22.55
CA ASP A 66 26.09 -38.53 21.79
C ASP A 66 27.45 -38.84 22.43
N ALA A 67 28.12 -37.90 23.09
CA ALA A 67 29.40 -38.08 23.77
C ALA A 67 29.30 -39.04 24.97
N GLY A 68 28.12 -39.15 25.58
CA GLY A 68 27.88 -40.01 26.71
C GLY A 68 28.60 -39.59 28.01
N GLY A 69 28.45 -40.36 29.06
CA GLY A 69 29.13 -40.05 30.33
C GLY A 69 28.49 -38.96 31.21
N LEU A 70 27.33 -38.46 30.79
CA LEU A 70 26.57 -37.46 31.54
C LEU A 70 25.88 -38.10 32.77
N ASP A 71 25.85 -37.36 33.87
CA ASP A 71 25.02 -37.65 35.02
C ASP A 71 23.54 -37.67 34.62
N LYS A 72 22.71 -38.43 35.30
CA LYS A 72 21.30 -38.64 34.96
C LYS A 72 20.52 -37.34 34.93
N ASP A 73 20.68 -36.50 35.92
CA ASP A 73 19.94 -35.22 36.05
C ASP A 73 20.40 -34.22 34.95
N PHE A 74 21.69 -34.19 34.65
CA PHE A 74 22.24 -33.35 33.59
C PHE A 74 21.83 -33.85 32.20
N ARG A 75 21.75 -35.18 32.01
CA ARG A 75 21.25 -35.74 30.76
C ARG A 75 19.79 -35.42 30.50
N GLU A 76 18.94 -35.45 31.54
CA GLU A 76 17.54 -35.07 31.44
C GLU A 76 17.41 -33.60 31.04
N LEU A 77 18.21 -32.72 31.63
CA LEU A 77 18.24 -31.29 31.29
C LEU A 77 18.68 -31.01 29.84
N VAL A 78 19.75 -31.65 29.37
CA VAL A 78 20.21 -31.55 27.99
C VAL A 78 19.18 -32.13 27.00
N GLN A 79 18.48 -33.17 27.39
CA GLN A 79 17.41 -33.76 26.58
C GLN A 79 16.22 -32.78 26.46
N GLU A 80 15.82 -32.11 27.54
CA GLU A 80 14.78 -31.08 27.50
C GLU A 80 15.19 -29.91 26.63
N GLU A 81 16.43 -29.45 26.75
CA GLU A 81 16.97 -28.35 25.91
C GLU A 81 16.98 -28.74 24.44
N PHE A 82 17.37 -29.96 24.10
CA PHE A 82 17.34 -30.50 22.74
C PHE A 82 15.93 -30.53 22.14
N GLU A 83 14.93 -31.03 22.90
CA GLU A 83 13.55 -31.06 22.42
C GLU A 83 12.96 -29.65 22.30
N GLN A 84 13.28 -28.74 23.23
CA GLN A 84 12.82 -27.34 23.16
C GLN A 84 13.44 -26.62 21.95
N ALA A 85 14.74 -26.82 21.71
CA ALA A 85 15.41 -26.22 20.53
C ALA A 85 14.78 -26.68 19.22
N LYS A 86 14.35 -27.92 19.09
CA LYS A 86 13.62 -28.39 17.89
C LYS A 86 12.32 -27.64 17.68
N ILE A 87 11.52 -27.47 18.72
CA ILE A 87 10.24 -26.76 18.67
C ILE A 87 10.48 -25.30 18.29
N ASP A 88 11.51 -24.67 18.88
CA ASP A 88 11.84 -23.28 18.61
C ASP A 88 12.38 -23.06 17.18
N ILE A 89 13.15 -24.00 16.65
CA ILE A 89 13.62 -24.00 15.24
C ILE A 89 12.41 -24.08 14.28
N GLU A 90 11.48 -24.99 14.54
CA GLU A 90 10.30 -25.15 13.69
C GLU A 90 9.45 -23.89 13.69
N ARG A 91 9.17 -23.32 14.87
CA ARG A 91 8.45 -22.05 15.03
C ARG A 91 9.18 -20.91 14.30
N CYS A 92 10.49 -20.71 14.51
CA CYS A 92 11.27 -19.68 13.84
C CYS A 92 11.31 -19.87 12.32
N SER A 93 11.35 -21.11 11.85
CA SER A 93 11.31 -21.41 10.42
C SER A 93 9.99 -20.98 9.77
N GLU A 94 8.86 -21.21 10.44
CA GLU A 94 7.54 -20.75 9.97
C GLU A 94 7.43 -19.22 9.99
N GLU A 95 7.87 -18.58 11.07
CA GLU A 95 7.88 -17.13 11.18
C GLU A 95 8.79 -16.49 10.10
N LEU A 96 9.95 -17.06 9.81
CA LEU A 96 10.85 -16.62 8.74
C LEU A 96 10.22 -16.75 7.36
N LYS A 97 9.47 -17.83 7.09
CA LYS A 97 8.72 -17.97 5.83
C LYS A 97 7.75 -16.79 5.64
N VAL A 98 7.02 -16.43 6.70
CA VAL A 98 6.08 -15.30 6.69
C VAL A 98 6.83 -13.96 6.46
N LEU A 99 7.95 -13.74 7.15
CA LEU A 99 8.74 -12.52 7.02
C LEU A 99 9.40 -12.36 5.64
N LEU A 100 9.66 -13.47 4.94
CA LEU A 100 10.24 -13.48 3.59
C LEU A 100 9.21 -13.24 2.48
N LEU A 101 7.91 -13.27 2.79
CA LEU A 101 6.88 -12.97 1.80
C LEU A 101 7.07 -11.54 1.26
N PRO A 102 6.86 -11.35 -0.04
CA PRO A 102 6.96 -10.01 -0.62
C PRO A 102 5.93 -9.09 0.02
N LYS A 103 6.42 -8.04 0.69
CA LYS A 103 5.57 -6.98 1.22
C LYS A 103 5.04 -6.14 0.07
N ASP A 104 3.77 -5.76 0.14
CA ASP A 104 3.22 -4.77 -0.79
C ASP A 104 3.95 -3.44 -0.58
N PRO A 105 4.55 -2.84 -1.61
CA PRO A 105 5.25 -1.56 -1.49
C PRO A 105 4.34 -0.43 -1.02
N ASN A 106 3.03 -0.59 -1.16
CA ASN A 106 2.04 0.37 -0.72
C ASN A 106 1.67 0.24 0.76
N ASP A 107 2.03 -0.87 1.44
CA ASP A 107 1.60 -1.15 2.82
C ASP A 107 1.99 -0.05 3.82
N GLU A 108 3.10 0.67 3.58
CA GLU A 108 3.56 1.77 4.43
C GLU A 108 2.95 3.14 4.08
N ARG A 109 2.22 3.23 2.96
CA ARG A 109 1.66 4.49 2.48
C ARG A 109 0.45 4.92 3.29
N ASN A 110 0.17 6.20 3.24
CA ASN A 110 -1.14 6.75 3.58
C ASN A 110 -2.20 6.20 2.62
N VAL A 111 -3.44 6.29 3.02
CA VAL A 111 -4.54 5.73 2.24
C VAL A 111 -5.64 6.76 2.00
N ILE A 112 -6.21 6.74 0.81
CA ILE A 112 -7.44 7.46 0.46
C ILE A 112 -8.57 6.44 0.45
N VAL A 113 -9.60 6.71 1.24
CA VAL A 113 -10.81 5.89 1.32
C VAL A 113 -11.98 6.66 0.73
N GLU A 114 -12.67 6.04 -0.22
CA GLU A 114 -13.88 6.57 -0.82
C GLU A 114 -15.06 5.68 -0.47
N ILE A 115 -16.11 6.24 0.11
CA ILE A 115 -17.33 5.53 0.45
C ILE A 115 -18.46 6.14 -0.35
N ARG A 116 -19.24 5.30 -1.06
CA ARG A 116 -20.40 5.73 -1.82
C ARG A 116 -21.63 4.91 -1.42
N GLY A 117 -22.75 5.56 -1.25
CA GLY A 117 -24.04 4.88 -1.16
C GLY A 117 -24.33 4.09 -2.44
N GLY A 118 -24.61 2.79 -2.29
CA GLY A 118 -24.97 1.89 -3.40
C GLY A 118 -26.49 1.72 -3.54
N ALA A 119 -26.95 0.47 -3.61
CA ALA A 119 -28.38 0.16 -3.68
C ALA A 119 -29.08 0.41 -2.34
N GLY A 120 -30.12 1.24 -2.31
CA GLY A 120 -30.91 1.51 -1.09
C GLY A 120 -31.32 2.96 -0.89
N GLY A 121 -30.96 3.87 -1.81
CA GLY A 121 -31.33 5.28 -1.72
C GLY A 121 -30.78 5.98 -0.46
N GLU A 122 -31.64 6.68 0.28
CA GLU A 122 -31.25 7.41 1.52
C GLU A 122 -30.65 6.49 2.59
N GLU A 123 -31.16 5.27 2.73
CA GLU A 123 -30.59 4.29 3.69
C GLU A 123 -29.16 3.89 3.35
N ALA A 124 -28.84 3.77 2.06
CA ALA A 124 -27.46 3.52 1.61
C ALA A 124 -26.54 4.69 1.94
N ALA A 125 -27.05 5.92 1.85
CA ALA A 125 -26.30 7.13 2.21
C ALA A 125 -26.08 7.24 3.72
N LEU A 126 -27.07 6.91 4.54
CA LEU A 126 -26.93 6.82 6.00
C LEU A 126 -25.89 5.76 6.39
N PHE A 127 -25.96 4.59 5.77
CA PHE A 127 -24.98 3.53 6.01
C PHE A 127 -23.56 3.92 5.59
N ALA A 128 -23.39 4.67 4.51
CA ALA A 128 -22.10 5.23 4.12
C ALA A 128 -21.53 6.16 5.21
N GLY A 129 -22.39 6.98 5.83
CA GLY A 129 -22.00 7.82 6.97
C GLY A 129 -21.57 7.02 8.20
N GLU A 130 -22.26 5.91 8.48
CA GLU A 130 -21.90 5.03 9.58
C GLU A 130 -20.56 4.30 9.33
N LEU A 131 -20.32 3.86 8.10
CA LEU A 131 -19.03 3.29 7.73
C LEU A 131 -17.88 4.31 7.87
N PHE A 132 -18.10 5.55 7.44
CA PHE A 132 -17.13 6.62 7.65
C PHE A 132 -16.83 6.84 9.13
N ARG A 133 -17.87 6.90 9.97
CA ARG A 133 -17.71 7.01 11.43
C ARG A 133 -16.91 5.83 11.99
N MET A 134 -17.25 4.61 11.61
CA MET A 134 -16.59 3.37 12.03
C MET A 134 -15.10 3.41 11.69
N TYR A 135 -14.74 3.76 10.44
CA TYR A 135 -13.35 3.86 10.00
C TYR A 135 -12.60 5.01 10.68
N SER A 136 -13.27 6.15 10.92
CA SER A 136 -12.65 7.27 11.63
C SER A 136 -12.31 6.90 13.07
N MET A 137 -13.19 6.16 13.76
CA MET A 137 -12.95 5.68 15.13
C MET A 137 -11.82 4.63 15.15
N TYR A 138 -11.80 3.72 14.16
CA TYR A 138 -10.71 2.76 14.02
C TYR A 138 -9.38 3.44 13.77
N ALA A 139 -9.32 4.38 12.83
CA ALA A 139 -8.11 5.16 12.56
C ALA A 139 -7.59 5.88 13.80
N GLN A 140 -8.49 6.51 14.55
CA GLN A 140 -8.17 7.18 15.82
C GLN A 140 -7.59 6.22 16.86
N SER A 141 -8.15 5.01 17.00
CA SER A 141 -7.66 3.99 17.94
C SER A 141 -6.24 3.52 17.59
N LYS A 142 -5.85 3.60 16.31
CA LYS A 142 -4.50 3.27 15.81
C LYS A 142 -3.54 4.46 15.80
N GLY A 143 -4.00 5.64 16.21
CA GLY A 143 -3.20 6.87 16.18
C GLY A 143 -3.02 7.47 14.78
N PHE A 144 -3.84 7.06 13.82
CA PHE A 144 -3.85 7.62 12.47
C PHE A 144 -4.64 8.93 12.44
N LYS A 145 -4.19 9.87 11.61
CA LYS A 145 -4.91 11.12 11.37
C LYS A 145 -5.90 10.92 10.21
N VAL A 146 -7.12 11.43 10.38
CA VAL A 146 -8.16 11.40 9.35
C VAL A 146 -8.44 12.82 8.89
N GLU A 147 -8.47 13.03 7.56
CA GLU A 147 -8.80 14.31 6.94
C GLU A 147 -9.82 14.10 5.81
N ILE A 148 -10.93 14.84 5.85
CA ILE A 148 -11.96 14.79 4.81
C ILE A 148 -11.45 15.58 3.60
N LEU A 149 -11.38 14.93 2.45
CA LEU A 149 -10.97 15.54 1.19
C LEU A 149 -12.16 16.07 0.40
N SER A 150 -13.26 15.30 0.38
CA SER A 150 -14.49 15.69 -0.31
C SER A 150 -15.69 14.99 0.32
N GLU A 151 -16.81 15.67 0.38
CA GLU A 151 -18.07 15.12 0.89
C GLU A 151 -19.27 15.58 0.07
N ASN A 152 -20.27 14.69 -0.05
CA ASN A 152 -21.56 14.99 -0.65
C ASN A 152 -22.66 14.51 0.32
N PRO A 153 -23.01 15.34 1.34
CA PRO A 153 -23.97 14.97 2.36
C PRO A 153 -25.40 14.91 1.81
N THR A 154 -26.28 14.15 2.49
CA THR A 154 -27.71 14.14 2.24
C THR A 154 -28.47 14.92 3.33
N GLU A 155 -29.74 15.24 3.06
CA GLU A 155 -30.60 16.00 4.00
C GLU A 155 -30.81 15.27 5.34
N LEU A 156 -30.74 13.93 5.34
CA LEU A 156 -30.90 13.09 6.52
C LEU A 156 -29.61 12.80 7.27
N GLY A 157 -28.48 13.46 6.91
CA GLY A 157 -27.20 13.31 7.60
C GLY A 157 -26.32 12.14 7.14
N GLY A 158 -26.69 11.49 6.03
CA GLY A 158 -25.84 10.51 5.36
C GLY A 158 -24.95 11.13 4.30
N TYR A 159 -24.19 10.31 3.57
CA TYR A 159 -23.34 10.74 2.46
C TYR A 159 -23.69 9.96 1.18
N LYS A 160 -23.96 10.67 0.08
CA LYS A 160 -23.96 10.05 -1.25
C LYS A 160 -22.56 9.56 -1.61
N GLU A 161 -21.57 10.36 -1.25
CA GLU A 161 -20.16 10.09 -1.39
C GLU A 161 -19.38 10.82 -0.30
N ILE A 162 -18.40 10.17 0.27
CA ILE A 162 -17.39 10.79 1.14
C ILE A 162 -16.02 10.23 0.83
N VAL A 163 -15.04 11.12 0.69
CA VAL A 163 -13.64 10.81 0.42
C VAL A 163 -12.79 11.40 1.53
N PHE A 164 -11.97 10.61 2.14
CA PHE A 164 -11.07 11.03 3.22
C PHE A 164 -9.72 10.33 3.12
N SER A 165 -8.69 11.01 3.61
CA SER A 165 -7.36 10.41 3.80
C SER A 165 -7.22 9.87 5.21
N VAL A 166 -6.43 8.80 5.33
CA VAL A 166 -5.95 8.28 6.61
C VAL A 166 -4.43 8.27 6.56
N GLU A 167 -3.82 9.14 7.35
CA GLU A 167 -2.38 9.35 7.40
C GLU A 167 -1.80 8.62 8.61
N GLY A 168 -0.80 7.80 8.35
CA GLY A 168 -0.06 7.07 9.38
C GLY A 168 0.71 5.90 8.82
N GLU A 169 1.78 5.53 9.51
CA GLU A 169 2.62 4.40 9.09
C GLU A 169 1.83 3.09 9.10
N GLY A 170 1.76 2.42 7.96
CA GLY A 170 1.02 1.18 7.80
C GLY A 170 -0.50 1.35 7.65
N ALA A 171 -1.00 2.56 7.41
CA ALA A 171 -2.44 2.79 7.25
C ALA A 171 -3.01 1.96 6.09
N TYR A 172 -2.37 1.96 4.92
CA TYR A 172 -2.83 1.17 3.78
C TYR A 172 -2.87 -0.33 4.08
N SER A 173 -1.90 -0.87 4.80
CA SER A 173 -1.83 -2.31 5.15
C SER A 173 -3.07 -2.79 5.92
N ARG A 174 -3.68 -1.92 6.72
CA ARG A 174 -4.88 -2.19 7.50
C ARG A 174 -6.16 -1.98 6.70
N PHE A 175 -6.23 -0.90 5.94
CA PHE A 175 -7.45 -0.52 5.22
C PHE A 175 -7.64 -1.25 3.90
N LYS A 176 -6.60 -1.77 3.25
CA LYS A 176 -6.68 -2.46 1.93
C LYS A 176 -7.72 -3.58 1.88
N PHE A 177 -7.97 -4.24 3.02
CA PHE A 177 -8.98 -5.30 3.13
C PHE A 177 -10.42 -4.78 3.26
N GLU A 178 -10.62 -3.49 3.40
CA GLU A 178 -11.96 -2.89 3.51
C GLU A 178 -12.56 -2.51 2.15
N SER A 179 -11.80 -2.67 1.06
CA SER A 179 -12.28 -2.39 -0.28
C SER A 179 -13.31 -3.41 -0.76
N GLY A 180 -14.43 -2.93 -1.29
CA GLY A 180 -15.50 -3.76 -1.84
C GLY A 180 -16.90 -3.27 -1.49
N VAL A 181 -17.88 -4.16 -1.63
CA VAL A 181 -19.30 -3.89 -1.34
C VAL A 181 -19.65 -4.32 0.07
N HIS A 182 -20.07 -3.39 0.89
CA HIS A 182 -20.58 -3.60 2.25
C HIS A 182 -22.11 -3.62 2.23
N ARG A 183 -22.71 -4.62 2.84
CA ARG A 183 -24.16 -4.83 2.87
C ARG A 183 -24.71 -4.68 4.27
N VAL A 184 -25.75 -3.87 4.44
CA VAL A 184 -26.46 -3.71 5.71
C VAL A 184 -27.86 -4.33 5.62
N GLN A 185 -28.28 -4.97 6.69
CA GLN A 185 -29.63 -5.52 6.90
C GLN A 185 -30.16 -4.98 8.21
N ARG A 186 -31.13 -4.06 8.12
CA ARG A 186 -31.83 -3.48 9.28
C ARG A 186 -33.19 -2.90 8.85
N VAL A 187 -33.99 -2.49 9.83
CA VAL A 187 -35.14 -1.63 9.58
C VAL A 187 -34.61 -0.21 9.38
N PRO A 188 -34.72 0.39 8.19
CA PRO A 188 -34.28 1.75 7.95
C PRO A 188 -34.97 2.77 8.82
N GLU A 189 -34.29 3.86 9.17
CA GLU A 189 -34.96 4.99 9.87
C GLU A 189 -36.10 5.62 9.04
N THR A 190 -36.05 5.48 7.73
CA THR A 190 -37.07 5.94 6.79
C THR A 190 -38.24 4.98 6.60
N GLU A 191 -38.22 3.80 7.23
CA GLU A 191 -39.25 2.76 7.09
C GLU A 191 -40.28 2.83 8.19
N SER A 192 -41.54 3.14 7.84
CA SER A 192 -42.62 3.28 8.79
C SER A 192 -43.33 1.98 9.18
N GLN A 193 -43.15 0.89 8.43
CA GLN A 193 -43.83 -0.39 8.64
C GLN A 193 -42.95 -1.44 9.33
N GLY A 194 -41.73 -1.07 9.77
CA GLY A 194 -40.85 -1.97 10.49
C GLY A 194 -40.24 -3.11 9.63
N ARG A 195 -40.26 -3.02 8.31
CA ARG A 195 -39.71 -4.05 7.42
C ARG A 195 -38.20 -3.96 7.35
N ILE A 196 -37.54 -5.12 7.50
CA ILE A 196 -36.09 -5.24 7.29
C ILE A 196 -35.81 -5.01 5.82
N GLN A 197 -34.91 -4.07 5.51
CA GLN A 197 -34.44 -3.80 4.16
C GLN A 197 -32.94 -4.14 4.07
N THR A 198 -32.48 -4.30 2.83
CA THR A 198 -31.07 -4.58 2.52
C THR A 198 -30.54 -3.45 1.65
N SER A 199 -29.54 -2.73 2.16
CA SER A 199 -28.87 -1.66 1.45
C SER A 199 -27.38 -1.96 1.31
N THR A 200 -26.70 -1.27 0.41
CA THR A 200 -25.27 -1.44 0.17
C THR A 200 -24.56 -0.10 0.12
N ALA A 201 -23.31 -0.10 0.55
CA ALA A 201 -22.36 0.96 0.29
C ALA A 201 -21.09 0.35 -0.31
N THR A 202 -20.42 1.06 -1.18
CA THR A 202 -19.18 0.64 -1.80
C THR A 202 -18.03 1.40 -1.16
N VAL A 203 -16.94 0.70 -0.88
CA VAL A 203 -15.72 1.26 -0.31
C VAL A 203 -14.58 1.01 -1.29
N ALA A 204 -13.92 2.07 -1.75
CA ALA A 204 -12.68 1.97 -2.49
C ALA A 204 -11.53 2.43 -1.58
N VAL A 205 -10.44 1.68 -1.58
CA VAL A 205 -9.25 1.93 -0.77
C VAL A 205 -8.06 2.02 -1.69
N LEU A 206 -7.47 3.20 -1.79
CA LEU A 206 -6.39 3.50 -2.71
C LEU A 206 -5.17 3.98 -1.91
N PRO A 207 -3.95 3.55 -2.26
CA PRO A 207 -2.77 4.17 -1.67
C PRO A 207 -2.67 5.62 -2.11
N GLU A 208 -2.21 6.51 -1.21
CA GLU A 208 -1.95 7.89 -1.58
C GLU A 208 -0.88 7.92 -2.68
N ALA A 209 -1.17 8.66 -3.75
CA ALA A 209 -0.27 8.80 -4.88
C ALA A 209 0.98 9.61 -4.48
N GLU A 210 2.15 9.20 -4.95
CA GLU A 210 3.34 10.03 -4.91
C GLU A 210 3.27 11.09 -6.02
N ASP A 211 3.86 12.24 -5.78
CA ASP A 211 3.97 13.28 -6.82
C ASP A 211 4.69 12.69 -8.04
N VAL A 212 4.06 12.84 -9.19
CA VAL A 212 4.67 12.43 -10.47
C VAL A 212 5.68 13.49 -10.87
N ASP A 213 6.96 13.19 -10.73
CA ASP A 213 8.04 14.05 -11.22
C ASP A 213 8.60 13.50 -12.54
N VAL A 214 8.76 14.39 -13.53
CA VAL A 214 9.28 14.02 -14.84
C VAL A 214 10.67 14.63 -15.02
N GLU A 215 11.68 13.78 -14.92
CA GLU A 215 13.03 14.12 -15.30
C GLU A 215 13.22 13.96 -16.81
N LEU A 216 13.82 14.97 -17.45
CA LEU A 216 14.15 14.92 -18.86
C LEU A 216 15.62 14.46 -19.01
N ASP A 217 15.83 13.23 -19.49
CA ASP A 217 17.17 12.78 -19.84
C ASP A 217 17.61 13.46 -21.16
N PRO A 218 18.73 14.19 -21.18
CA PRO A 218 19.27 14.78 -22.40
C PRO A 218 19.52 13.77 -23.52
N ALA A 219 19.76 12.47 -23.19
CA ALA A 219 19.97 11.41 -24.17
C ALA A 219 18.69 11.05 -24.95
N ASP A 220 17.54 11.28 -24.36
CA ASP A 220 16.21 11.03 -24.97
C ASP A 220 15.70 12.20 -25.80
N LEU A 221 16.48 13.27 -25.91
CA LEU A 221 16.07 14.49 -26.61
C LEU A 221 16.82 14.68 -27.91
N GLN A 222 16.11 14.73 -29.00
CA GLN A 222 16.64 15.23 -30.28
C GLN A 222 16.27 16.72 -30.43
N ILE A 223 17.30 17.56 -30.60
CA ILE A 223 17.12 19.01 -30.72
C ILE A 223 17.57 19.47 -32.11
N ASP A 224 16.62 19.93 -32.91
CA ASP A 224 16.85 20.44 -34.25
C ASP A 224 16.71 21.95 -34.29
N VAL A 225 17.63 22.60 -34.96
CA VAL A 225 17.62 24.05 -35.18
C VAL A 225 17.18 24.36 -36.62
N PHE A 226 16.19 25.21 -36.77
CA PHE A 226 15.70 25.56 -38.08
C PHE A 226 15.44 27.08 -38.22
N ARG A 227 15.16 27.51 -39.41
CA ARG A 227 14.87 28.91 -39.66
C ARG A 227 13.45 29.24 -39.26
N SER A 228 13.29 30.27 -38.44
CA SER A 228 11.96 30.77 -38.08
C SER A 228 11.21 31.25 -39.32
N SER A 229 9.92 30.90 -39.43
CA SER A 229 9.02 31.35 -40.49
C SER A 229 7.96 32.28 -39.89
N GLY A 230 7.73 33.43 -40.50
CA GLY A 230 6.69 34.37 -40.03
C GLY A 230 6.77 35.74 -40.73
N ALA A 231 5.78 36.59 -40.48
CA ALA A 231 5.70 37.96 -40.97
C ALA A 231 6.76 38.85 -40.28
N GLY A 232 7.99 38.77 -40.73
CA GLY A 232 9.11 39.58 -40.22
C GLY A 232 10.08 39.94 -41.33
N GLY A 233 10.78 41.08 -41.21
CA GLY A 233 11.71 41.57 -42.21
C GLY A 233 12.89 40.64 -42.49
N GLN A 234 13.74 40.96 -43.48
CA GLN A 234 14.86 40.16 -44.00
C GLN A 234 15.77 39.50 -42.93
N LYS A 235 15.80 40.00 -41.68
CA LYS A 235 16.64 39.53 -40.60
C LYS A 235 16.03 38.27 -39.90
N VAL A 236 14.71 38.12 -39.87
CA VAL A 236 14.03 36.99 -39.28
C VAL A 236 14.21 35.71 -40.12
N ASN A 237 14.19 35.86 -41.44
CA ASN A 237 14.32 34.74 -42.38
C ASN A 237 15.80 34.27 -42.59
N LYS A 238 16.78 35.00 -42.03
CA LYS A 238 18.22 34.65 -42.16
C LYS A 238 18.79 34.03 -40.91
N THR A 239 18.14 34.15 -39.75
CA THR A 239 18.66 33.59 -38.48
C THR A 239 17.96 32.26 -38.15
N SER A 240 18.75 31.21 -37.89
CA SER A 240 18.25 29.92 -37.43
C SER A 240 18.02 30.00 -35.91
N SER A 241 16.95 30.65 -35.47
CA SER A 241 16.62 30.81 -34.05
C SER A 241 15.49 29.88 -33.56
N ALA A 242 14.76 29.27 -34.51
CA ALA A 242 13.70 28.33 -34.17
C ALA A 242 14.26 26.97 -33.72
N ILE A 243 13.67 26.39 -32.70
CA ILE A 243 14.06 25.11 -32.09
C ILE A 243 12.89 24.14 -32.20
N ARG A 244 13.20 22.92 -32.59
CA ARG A 244 12.33 21.74 -32.47
C ARG A 244 12.99 20.76 -31.50
N VAL A 245 12.25 20.39 -30.48
CA VAL A 245 12.66 19.35 -29.52
C VAL A 245 11.74 18.16 -29.70
N THR A 246 12.32 17.01 -29.99
CA THR A 246 11.61 15.74 -30.10
C THR A 246 12.02 14.84 -28.93
N HIS A 247 11.08 14.37 -28.16
CA HIS A 247 11.30 13.35 -27.14
C HIS A 247 11.22 11.99 -27.81
N LEU A 248 12.35 11.30 -27.95
CA LEU A 248 12.47 10.06 -28.72
C LEU A 248 11.55 8.92 -28.21
N PRO A 249 11.44 8.64 -26.88
CA PRO A 249 10.62 7.54 -26.40
C PRO A 249 9.12 7.72 -26.64
N THR A 250 8.61 8.96 -26.55
CA THR A 250 7.17 9.25 -26.70
C THR A 250 6.79 9.80 -28.07
N GLY A 251 7.78 10.23 -28.87
CA GLY A 251 7.54 10.85 -30.16
C GLY A 251 6.94 12.27 -30.10
N ILE A 252 6.87 12.88 -28.91
CA ILE A 252 6.32 14.22 -28.74
C ILE A 252 7.29 15.25 -29.32
N VAL A 253 6.74 16.12 -30.14
CA VAL A 253 7.46 17.20 -30.78
C VAL A 253 6.97 18.54 -30.26
N VAL A 254 7.91 19.41 -29.85
CA VAL A 254 7.65 20.79 -29.45
C VAL A 254 8.50 21.72 -30.28
N GLU A 255 7.86 22.69 -30.93
CA GLU A 255 8.52 23.73 -31.68
C GLU A 255 8.38 25.08 -30.96
N CYS A 256 9.45 25.85 -30.91
CA CYS A 256 9.44 27.21 -30.37
C CYS A 256 10.24 28.15 -31.24
N GLN A 257 9.60 29.25 -31.67
CA GLN A 257 10.20 30.30 -32.52
C GLN A 257 9.84 31.73 -32.06
N ASP A 258 9.35 31.88 -30.83
CA ASP A 258 8.78 33.12 -30.31
C ASP A 258 9.85 34.18 -30.04
N GLU A 259 11.03 33.73 -29.65
CA GLU A 259 12.13 34.62 -29.25
C GLU A 259 13.21 34.71 -30.34
N ARG A 260 13.94 35.81 -30.32
CA ARG A 260 15.09 36.01 -31.24
C ARG A 260 16.32 35.21 -30.84
N SER A 261 16.35 34.72 -29.61
CA SER A 261 17.45 33.94 -29.05
C SER A 261 17.15 32.45 -29.12
N GLN A 262 18.01 31.69 -29.77
CA GLN A 262 17.97 30.24 -29.87
C GLN A 262 17.94 29.59 -28.48
N TYR A 263 18.75 30.07 -27.51
CA TYR A 263 18.81 29.54 -26.17
C TYR A 263 17.48 29.72 -25.40
N LYS A 264 16.85 30.92 -25.55
CA LYS A 264 15.55 31.16 -24.93
C LYS A 264 14.45 30.27 -25.52
N ASN A 265 14.47 30.05 -26.84
CA ASN A 265 13.54 29.15 -27.52
C ASN A 265 13.76 27.71 -27.07
N LYS A 266 15.01 27.27 -26.88
CA LYS A 266 15.34 25.94 -26.32
C LYS A 266 14.79 25.78 -24.93
N ASP A 267 15.04 26.71 -24.01
CA ASP A 267 14.56 26.62 -22.63
C ASP A 267 13.03 26.61 -22.58
N LYS A 268 12.38 27.41 -23.44
CA LYS A 268 10.93 27.46 -23.53
C LYS A 268 10.35 26.15 -24.08
N ALA A 269 10.97 25.60 -25.14
CA ALA A 269 10.58 24.32 -25.72
C ALA A 269 10.71 23.18 -24.71
N LEU A 270 11.80 23.13 -23.92
CA LEU A 270 12.02 22.13 -22.86
C LEU A 270 10.98 22.26 -21.75
N LYS A 271 10.62 23.48 -21.33
CA LYS A 271 9.55 23.68 -20.34
C LYS A 271 8.21 23.18 -20.83
N VAL A 272 7.85 23.49 -22.08
CA VAL A 272 6.60 23.02 -22.70
C VAL A 272 6.59 21.51 -22.84
N LEU A 273 7.73 20.91 -23.24
CA LEU A 273 7.87 19.47 -23.34
C LEU A 273 7.68 18.80 -21.98
N ARG A 274 8.31 19.32 -20.91
CA ARG A 274 8.16 18.81 -19.54
C ARG A 274 6.69 18.86 -19.09
N SER A 275 5.99 19.98 -19.32
CA SER A 275 4.56 20.08 -19.00
C SER A 275 3.71 19.05 -19.75
N ARG A 276 3.96 18.81 -21.04
CA ARG A 276 3.21 17.83 -21.82
C ARG A 276 3.48 16.39 -21.37
N LEU A 277 4.73 16.07 -21.03
CA LEU A 277 5.08 14.76 -20.50
C LEU A 277 4.45 14.54 -19.13
N LEU A 278 4.49 15.54 -18.25
CA LEU A 278 3.82 15.49 -16.95
C LEU A 278 2.31 15.24 -17.09
N GLU A 279 1.65 15.97 -18.02
CA GLU A 279 0.22 15.77 -18.29
C GLU A 279 -0.11 14.34 -18.76
N ILE A 280 0.74 13.76 -19.60
CA ILE A 280 0.57 12.38 -20.08
C ILE A 280 0.79 11.36 -18.95
N GLU A 281 1.81 11.55 -18.12
CA GLU A 281 2.07 10.65 -17.00
C GLU A 281 0.96 10.77 -15.93
N GLN A 282 0.46 11.97 -15.67
CA GLN A 282 -0.70 12.15 -14.80
C GLN A 282 -1.94 11.47 -15.37
N ALA A 283 -2.22 11.62 -16.66
CA ALA A 283 -3.37 10.97 -17.29
C ALA A 283 -3.27 9.43 -17.25
N LYS A 284 -2.09 8.86 -17.42
CA LYS A 284 -1.87 7.41 -17.25
C LYS A 284 -2.12 6.98 -15.81
N HIS A 285 -1.54 7.69 -14.86
CA HIS A 285 -1.70 7.41 -13.44
C HIS A 285 -3.17 7.49 -13.02
N ASP A 286 -3.90 8.53 -13.47
CA ASP A 286 -5.33 8.68 -13.22
C ASP A 286 -6.15 7.52 -13.83
N ALA A 287 -5.76 7.04 -15.02
CA ALA A 287 -6.41 5.88 -15.64
C ALA A 287 -6.14 4.58 -14.86
N GLU A 288 -4.94 4.39 -14.33
CA GLU A 288 -4.60 3.25 -13.46
C GLU A 288 -5.40 3.29 -12.16
N ILE A 289 -5.48 4.44 -11.49
CA ILE A 289 -6.28 4.64 -10.28
C ILE A 289 -7.76 4.37 -10.57
N ALA A 290 -8.30 4.91 -11.67
CA ALA A 290 -9.68 4.67 -12.07
C ALA A 290 -9.95 3.19 -12.36
N GLY A 291 -9.00 2.49 -12.97
CA GLY A 291 -9.04 1.04 -13.21
C GLY A 291 -9.05 0.25 -11.90
N ALA A 292 -8.14 0.54 -10.98
CA ALA A 292 -8.06 -0.08 -9.66
C ALA A 292 -9.34 0.15 -8.84
N ARG A 293 -9.84 1.39 -8.80
CA ARG A 293 -11.13 1.75 -8.16
C ARG A 293 -12.28 0.93 -8.73
N LYS A 294 -12.40 0.86 -10.05
CA LYS A 294 -13.47 0.09 -10.71
C LYS A 294 -13.40 -1.41 -10.40
N ALA A 295 -12.20 -1.97 -10.34
CA ALA A 295 -12.00 -3.37 -9.98
C ALA A 295 -12.41 -3.68 -8.53
N GLN A 296 -12.17 -2.75 -7.59
CA GLN A 296 -12.52 -2.91 -6.18
C GLN A 296 -14.03 -2.81 -5.92
N VAL A 297 -14.70 -1.88 -6.59
CA VAL A 297 -16.11 -1.50 -6.30
C VAL A 297 -17.10 -2.37 -7.10
N GLY A 298 -16.67 -2.95 -8.23
CA GLY A 298 -17.54 -3.73 -9.11
C GLY A 298 -18.75 -2.91 -9.60
N THR A 299 -19.94 -3.52 -9.57
CA THR A 299 -21.21 -2.86 -9.91
C THR A 299 -21.94 -2.25 -8.69
N GLY A 300 -21.46 -2.54 -7.46
CA GLY A 300 -22.14 -2.16 -6.22
C GLY A 300 -23.40 -2.98 -5.93
N ASP A 301 -23.61 -4.09 -6.66
CA ASP A 301 -24.76 -4.97 -6.46
C ASP A 301 -24.68 -5.71 -5.12
N ARG A 302 -25.85 -6.01 -4.54
CA ARG A 302 -25.98 -6.76 -3.29
C ARG A 302 -25.35 -8.15 -3.31
N SER A 303 -25.16 -8.74 -4.47
CA SER A 303 -24.53 -10.06 -4.66
C SER A 303 -23.00 -10.02 -4.50
N GLU A 304 -22.36 -8.88 -4.80
CA GLU A 304 -20.89 -8.69 -4.78
C GLU A 304 -20.33 -8.39 -3.36
N ARG A 305 -21.16 -8.52 -2.35
CA ARG A 305 -20.79 -8.19 -0.96
C ARG A 305 -19.54 -8.91 -0.45
N ILE A 306 -18.65 -8.16 0.15
CA ILE A 306 -17.52 -8.71 0.93
C ILE A 306 -17.96 -8.95 2.38
N ARG A 307 -18.78 -8.05 2.95
CA ARG A 307 -19.20 -8.11 4.35
C ARG A 307 -20.68 -7.75 4.52
N THR A 308 -21.34 -8.41 5.48
CA THR A 308 -22.73 -8.15 5.83
C THR A 308 -22.85 -7.75 7.30
N TYR A 309 -23.51 -6.62 7.54
CA TYR A 309 -23.86 -6.08 8.84
C TYR A 309 -25.35 -6.36 9.10
N ASN A 310 -25.65 -7.31 9.97
CA ASN A 310 -27.02 -7.72 10.29
C ASN A 310 -27.38 -7.22 11.69
N PHE A 311 -28.05 -6.08 11.75
CA PHE A 311 -28.44 -5.45 13.01
C PHE A 311 -29.46 -6.26 13.82
N PRO A 312 -30.53 -6.82 13.22
CA PRO A 312 -31.48 -7.65 13.97
C PRO A 312 -30.86 -8.86 14.66
N GLN A 313 -29.77 -9.40 14.11
CA GLN A 313 -29.06 -10.55 14.67
C GLN A 313 -27.80 -10.15 15.44
N GLY A 314 -27.48 -8.85 15.54
CA GLY A 314 -26.28 -8.36 16.22
C GLY A 314 -24.95 -8.86 15.65
N ARG A 315 -24.93 -9.31 14.38
CA ARG A 315 -23.76 -9.96 13.77
C ARG A 315 -23.19 -9.24 12.57
N VAL A 316 -21.88 -9.39 12.40
CA VAL A 316 -21.15 -9.03 11.19
C VAL A 316 -20.52 -10.29 10.61
N SER A 317 -20.67 -10.52 9.29
CA SER A 317 -20.10 -11.68 8.60
C SER A 317 -19.25 -11.22 7.43
N ASP A 318 -17.97 -11.58 7.43
CA ASP A 318 -17.07 -11.42 6.28
C ASP A 318 -17.12 -12.68 5.43
N HIS A 319 -17.56 -12.50 4.19
CA HIS A 319 -17.84 -13.63 3.29
C HIS A 319 -16.58 -14.19 2.61
N ARG A 320 -15.49 -13.43 2.60
CA ARG A 320 -14.21 -13.85 1.98
C ARG A 320 -13.56 -14.98 2.75
N ILE A 321 -13.65 -14.92 4.08
CA ILE A 321 -13.02 -15.89 5.00
C ILE A 321 -14.04 -16.67 5.83
N GLY A 322 -15.35 -16.46 5.62
CA GLY A 322 -16.41 -17.14 6.37
C GLY A 322 -16.49 -16.74 7.85
N LEU A 323 -15.85 -15.66 8.27
CA LEU A 323 -15.84 -15.19 9.65
C LEU A 323 -17.19 -14.58 10.01
N THR A 324 -17.73 -14.92 11.20
CA THR A 324 -18.95 -14.32 11.74
C THR A 324 -18.75 -13.94 13.20
N LEU A 325 -18.95 -12.66 13.51
CA LEU A 325 -18.81 -12.09 14.85
C LEU A 325 -20.14 -11.51 15.33
N TYR A 326 -20.51 -11.78 16.60
CA TYR A 326 -21.75 -11.32 17.23
C TYR A 326 -21.50 -10.09 18.11
N LYS A 327 -20.78 -9.08 17.57
CA LYS A 327 -20.42 -7.85 18.26
C LYS A 327 -20.55 -6.61 17.36
N ILE A 328 -21.69 -6.52 16.64
CA ILE A 328 -21.91 -5.44 15.65
C ILE A 328 -21.72 -4.04 16.22
N GLU A 329 -22.18 -3.78 17.46
CA GLU A 329 -22.05 -2.47 18.10
C GLU A 329 -20.58 -2.08 18.31
N GLN A 330 -19.75 -3.02 18.74
CA GLN A 330 -18.31 -2.77 18.93
C GLN A 330 -17.63 -2.51 17.59
N ILE A 331 -17.95 -3.31 16.57
CA ILE A 331 -17.42 -3.16 15.21
C ILE A 331 -17.79 -1.79 14.64
N MET A 332 -19.07 -1.37 14.76
CA MET A 332 -19.53 -0.06 14.29
C MET A 332 -18.94 1.11 15.09
N ASN A 333 -18.37 0.85 16.26
CA ASN A 333 -17.60 1.80 17.07
C ASN A 333 -16.07 1.68 16.84
N GLY A 334 -15.64 1.00 15.79
CA GLY A 334 -14.23 0.97 15.36
C GLY A 334 -13.40 -0.23 15.85
N ASP A 335 -14.01 -1.26 16.48
CA ASP A 335 -13.30 -2.50 16.85
C ASP A 335 -13.21 -3.44 15.62
N LEU A 336 -12.25 -3.15 14.72
CA LEU A 336 -12.06 -3.90 13.48
C LEU A 336 -10.87 -4.87 13.53
N ASP A 337 -10.07 -4.86 14.58
CA ASP A 337 -8.81 -5.63 14.63
C ASP A 337 -9.03 -7.11 14.37
N GLU A 338 -9.98 -7.74 15.01
CA GLU A 338 -10.23 -9.18 14.86
C GLU A 338 -10.56 -9.57 13.40
N ILE A 339 -11.31 -8.71 12.70
CA ILE A 339 -11.63 -8.94 11.28
C ILE A 339 -10.40 -8.73 10.41
N ILE A 340 -9.69 -7.62 10.61
CA ILE A 340 -8.52 -7.25 9.81
C ILE A 340 -7.39 -8.26 10.02
N ASP A 341 -7.11 -8.65 11.26
CA ASP A 341 -6.06 -9.62 11.56
C ASP A 341 -6.39 -11.02 10.99
N ALA A 342 -7.66 -11.42 11.00
CA ALA A 342 -8.09 -12.66 10.34
C ALA A 342 -7.91 -12.60 8.81
N LEU A 343 -8.19 -11.44 8.19
CA LEU A 343 -7.97 -11.22 6.75
C LEU A 343 -6.49 -11.20 6.39
N ILE A 344 -5.65 -10.56 7.21
CA ILE A 344 -4.18 -10.57 7.05
C ILE A 344 -3.66 -12.02 7.13
N THR A 345 -4.14 -12.79 8.10
CA THR A 345 -3.74 -14.19 8.28
C THR A 345 -4.14 -15.03 7.05
N ALA A 346 -5.35 -14.84 6.53
CA ALA A 346 -5.83 -15.54 5.34
C ALA A 346 -4.99 -15.17 4.09
N ASP A 347 -4.72 -13.89 3.86
CA ASP A 347 -3.89 -13.40 2.76
C ASP A 347 -2.45 -13.96 2.85
N THR A 348 -1.88 -13.96 4.05
CA THR A 348 -0.56 -14.54 4.31
C THR A 348 -0.52 -16.03 4.00
N ALA A 349 -1.54 -16.79 4.44
CA ALA A 349 -1.65 -18.23 4.16
C ALA A 349 -1.82 -18.53 2.66
N GLU A 350 -2.53 -17.67 1.92
CA GLU A 350 -2.70 -17.80 0.48
C GLU A 350 -1.37 -17.55 -0.26
N LYS A 351 -0.63 -16.50 0.13
CA LYS A 351 0.69 -16.18 -0.42
C LYS A 351 1.71 -17.31 -0.17
N LEU A 352 1.73 -17.88 1.04
CA LEU A 352 2.61 -19.02 1.36
C LEU A 352 2.31 -20.23 0.44
N LYS A 353 1.04 -20.55 0.23
CA LYS A 353 0.63 -21.64 -0.69
C LYS A 353 1.01 -21.37 -2.14
N ALA A 354 1.00 -20.11 -2.56
CA ALA A 354 1.39 -19.72 -3.92
C ALA A 354 2.91 -19.84 -4.15
N GLU A 355 3.74 -19.63 -3.12
CA GLU A 355 5.20 -19.82 -3.20
C GLU A 355 5.62 -21.30 -3.14
N GLU A 356 4.79 -22.20 -2.58
CA GLU A 356 5.07 -23.64 -2.51
C GLU A 356 4.72 -24.39 -3.80
N ASN A 357 3.95 -23.77 -4.74
CA ASN A 357 3.57 -24.35 -6.05
C ASN A 357 4.44 -23.79 -7.19
#